data_ad41580b780bb01fbe275ac9ad1b0b5a
#
_entry.id   ad41580b780bb01fbe275ac9ad1b0b5a
#
_cell.length_a   1.000
_cell.length_b   1.000
_cell.length_c   1.000
_cell.angle_alpha   90.00
_cell.angle_beta   90.00
_cell.angle_gamma   90.00
#
_symmetry.space_group_name_H-M   'P 1'
#
loop_
_entity.id
_entity.type
_entity.pdbx_description
1 polymer ?
#
loop_
_entity_poly.entity_id
_entity_poly.type
_entity_poly.pdbx_seq_one_letter_code
_entity_poly.pdbx_strand_id
1 'polypeptide(L)'
;MFDMNPLNVPDSQLQQWIMLFVAGTLGFIIGYISRKGTVRHLDGELAHTTRNLDDCLRASASVTAGSSKEEVAALNRIATRASELNFERIGYASADEADDLKVISGVGPFLEKKLHAVGIYTFRQIANFNKDDIDQVNDVIEFFPGRIERENWVGQSAELVKNK
;
A
#
# COMPACT_ATOMS: atom_id res chain seq x y z
N MET A 1 30.29 -53.53 42.46
CA MET A 1 28.85 -53.81 42.30
C MET A 1 28.15 -53.12 43.46
N PHE A 2 27.40 -52.01 43.17
CA PHE A 2 26.72 -51.28 44.25
C PHE A 2 25.54 -52.13 44.70
N ASP A 3 25.56 -52.52 45.95
CA ASP A 3 24.46 -53.26 46.57
C ASP A 3 23.30 -52.28 46.81
N MET A 4 22.27 -52.36 46.00
CA MET A 4 21.13 -51.45 46.09
C MET A 4 20.12 -51.81 47.16
N ASN A 5 20.40 -52.77 48.04
CA ASN A 5 19.51 -53.15 49.11
C ASN A 5 20.22 -53.23 50.46
N PRO A 6 20.67 -52.08 50.99
CA PRO A 6 21.42 -52.01 52.26
C PRO A 6 20.62 -52.44 53.48
N LEU A 7 19.28 -52.50 53.39
CA LEU A 7 18.35 -52.87 54.50
C LEU A 7 17.76 -54.29 54.40
N ASN A 8 18.15 -55.05 53.41
CA ASN A 8 17.71 -56.43 53.17
C ASN A 8 16.17 -56.66 53.27
N VAL A 9 15.42 -55.73 52.73
CA VAL A 9 13.93 -55.76 52.75
C VAL A 9 13.49 -56.67 51.61
N PRO A 10 12.63 -57.70 51.88
CA PRO A 10 12.03 -58.52 50.84
C PRO A 10 11.21 -57.62 49.93
N ASP A 11 11.30 -57.81 48.59
CA ASP A 11 10.62 -57.01 47.56
C ASP A 11 11.18 -55.62 47.29
N SER A 12 12.41 -55.30 47.75
CA SER A 12 13.03 -53.97 47.47
C SER A 12 13.15 -53.61 46.00
N GLN A 13 13.32 -54.54 45.12
CA GLN A 13 13.37 -54.33 43.67
C GLN A 13 12.01 -53.92 43.10
N LEU A 14 10.95 -54.55 43.56
CA LEU A 14 9.58 -54.26 43.15
C LEU A 14 9.18 -52.85 43.58
N GLN A 15 9.57 -52.46 44.80
CA GLN A 15 9.29 -51.12 45.36
C GLN A 15 10.05 -50.00 44.58
N GLN A 16 11.29 -50.25 44.12
CA GLN A 16 12.03 -49.36 43.26
C GLN A 16 11.33 -49.14 41.91
N TRP A 17 10.86 -50.20 41.28
CA TRP A 17 10.15 -50.11 39.99
C TRP A 17 8.84 -49.34 40.13
N ILE A 18 8.09 -49.52 41.21
CA ILE A 18 6.85 -48.77 41.49
C ILE A 18 7.16 -47.26 41.65
N MET A 19 8.19 -46.91 42.41
CA MET A 19 8.61 -45.54 42.60
C MET A 19 9.04 -44.85 41.26
N LEU A 20 9.79 -45.56 40.42
CA LEU A 20 10.19 -45.07 39.08
C LEU A 20 8.97 -44.86 38.18
N PHE A 21 8.00 -45.78 38.26
CA PHE A 21 6.78 -45.68 37.44
C PHE A 21 5.92 -44.48 37.88
N VAL A 22 5.77 -44.26 39.20
CA VAL A 22 5.05 -43.12 39.73
C VAL A 22 5.74 -41.80 39.40
N ALA A 23 7.06 -41.71 39.53
CA ALA A 23 7.80 -40.53 39.17
C ALA A 23 7.73 -40.22 37.67
N GLY A 24 7.83 -41.24 36.81
CA GLY A 24 7.69 -41.11 35.37
C GLY A 24 6.33 -40.63 34.91
N THR A 25 5.24 -41.19 35.51
CA THR A 25 3.87 -40.78 35.18
C THR A 25 3.57 -39.36 35.66
N LEU A 26 4.03 -38.95 36.81
CA LEU A 26 3.88 -37.59 37.30
C LEU A 26 4.63 -36.59 36.40
N GLY A 27 5.87 -36.90 36.04
CA GLY A 27 6.65 -36.07 35.12
C GLY A 27 5.98 -35.93 33.74
N PHE A 28 5.43 -37.01 33.20
CA PHE A 28 4.69 -37.02 31.95
C PHE A 28 3.42 -36.15 32.02
N ILE A 29 2.65 -36.25 33.09
CA ILE A 29 1.43 -35.45 33.28
C ILE A 29 1.76 -33.95 33.35
N ILE A 30 2.79 -33.59 34.12
CA ILE A 30 3.20 -32.19 34.28
C ILE A 30 3.68 -31.64 32.92
N GLY A 31 4.52 -32.38 32.20
CA GLY A 31 5.02 -31.98 30.88
C GLY A 31 3.89 -31.83 29.85
N TYR A 32 2.92 -32.71 29.86
CA TYR A 32 1.77 -32.68 28.95
C TYR A 32 0.87 -31.47 29.21
N ILE A 33 0.59 -31.14 30.48
CA ILE A 33 -0.23 -29.98 30.86
C ILE A 33 0.49 -28.68 30.53
N SER A 34 1.79 -28.56 30.81
CA SER A 34 2.59 -27.38 30.50
C SER A 34 2.64 -27.10 29.01
N ARG A 35 2.79 -28.14 28.18
CA ARG A 35 2.81 -27.99 26.71
C ARG A 35 1.49 -27.48 26.15
N LYS A 36 0.35 -27.95 26.69
CA LYS A 36 -0.98 -27.47 26.27
C LYS A 36 -1.22 -25.99 26.60
N GLY A 37 -0.68 -25.50 27.68
CA GLY A 37 -0.79 -24.08 28.06
C GLY A 37 -0.07 -23.15 27.08
N THR A 38 1.14 -23.50 26.72
CA THR A 38 1.96 -22.68 25.80
C THR A 38 1.38 -22.65 24.37
N VAL A 39 0.87 -23.79 23.87
CA VAL A 39 0.26 -23.85 22.55
C VAL A 39 -1.01 -22.98 22.49
N ARG A 40 -1.87 -23.04 23.51
CA ARG A 40 -3.08 -22.19 23.54
C ARG A 40 -2.79 -20.70 23.63
N HIS A 41 -1.72 -20.30 24.30
CA HIS A 41 -1.30 -18.90 24.36
C HIS A 41 -0.83 -18.41 22.99
N LEU A 42 -0.01 -19.18 22.30
CA LEU A 42 0.47 -18.88 20.96
C LEU A 42 -0.65 -18.83 19.90
N ASP A 43 -1.60 -19.77 20.00
CA ASP A 43 -2.80 -19.77 19.13
C ASP A 43 -3.66 -18.51 19.37
N GLY A 44 -3.75 -18.06 20.60
CA GLY A 44 -4.46 -16.82 20.96
C GLY A 44 -3.79 -15.56 20.39
N GLU A 45 -2.46 -15.47 20.49
CA GLU A 45 -1.70 -14.36 19.91
C GLU A 45 -1.77 -14.35 18.39
N LEU A 46 -1.66 -15.52 17.76
CA LEU A 46 -1.83 -15.67 16.30
C LEU A 46 -3.22 -15.21 15.84
N ALA A 47 -4.27 -15.64 16.53
CA ALA A 47 -5.64 -15.24 16.21
C ALA A 47 -5.87 -13.74 16.40
N HIS A 48 -5.24 -13.12 17.38
CA HIS A 48 -5.30 -11.67 17.59
C HIS A 48 -4.56 -10.91 16.50
N THR A 49 -3.37 -11.37 16.13
CA THR A 49 -2.54 -10.73 15.10
C THR A 49 -3.19 -10.83 13.72
N THR A 50 -3.79 -11.98 13.38
CA THR A 50 -4.52 -12.16 12.13
C THR A 50 -5.76 -11.27 12.06
N ARG A 51 -6.51 -11.11 13.14
CA ARG A 51 -7.65 -10.18 13.17
C ARG A 51 -7.22 -8.73 12.97
N ASN A 52 -6.16 -8.29 13.65
CA ASN A 52 -5.63 -6.94 13.49
C ASN A 52 -5.16 -6.69 12.04
N LEU A 53 -4.55 -7.70 11.41
CA LEU A 53 -4.14 -7.62 10.01
C LEU A 53 -5.35 -7.51 9.07
N ASP A 54 -6.38 -8.34 9.29
CA ASP A 54 -7.62 -8.28 8.49
C ASP A 54 -8.34 -6.95 8.65
N ASP A 55 -8.40 -6.39 9.85
CA ASP A 55 -9.01 -5.10 10.11
C ASP A 55 -8.22 -3.96 9.44
N CYS A 56 -6.88 -4.04 9.48
CA CYS A 56 -6.01 -3.09 8.79
C CYS A 56 -6.16 -3.17 7.27
N LEU A 57 -6.25 -4.38 6.70
CA LEU A 57 -6.47 -4.60 5.28
C LEU A 57 -7.85 -4.10 4.83
N ARG A 58 -8.90 -4.33 5.63
CA ARG A 58 -10.25 -3.80 5.36
C ARG A 58 -10.29 -2.28 5.42
N ALA A 59 -9.63 -1.68 6.42
CA ALA A 59 -9.53 -0.23 6.55
C ALA A 59 -8.80 0.36 5.34
N SER A 60 -7.68 -0.22 4.91
CA SER A 60 -6.94 0.26 3.73
C SER A 60 -7.74 0.08 2.44
N ALA A 61 -8.45 -1.04 2.28
CA ALA A 61 -9.31 -1.26 1.11
C ALA A 61 -10.49 -0.28 1.06
N SER A 62 -11.07 0.08 2.21
CA SER A 62 -12.16 1.08 2.26
C SER A 62 -11.67 2.49 1.92
N VAL A 63 -10.47 2.87 2.38
CA VAL A 63 -9.84 4.14 2.03
C VAL A 63 -9.51 4.21 0.54
N THR A 64 -8.96 3.14 -0.02
CA THR A 64 -8.65 3.07 -1.47
C THR A 64 -9.91 3.12 -2.32
N ALA A 65 -10.98 2.43 -1.93
CA ALA A 65 -12.26 2.45 -2.64
C ALA A 65 -12.96 3.82 -2.55
N GLY A 66 -12.86 4.52 -1.43
CA GLY A 66 -13.37 5.89 -1.26
C GLY A 66 -12.58 6.88 -2.12
N SER A 67 -11.26 6.82 -2.06
CA SER A 67 -10.35 7.66 -2.85
C SER A 67 -10.57 7.46 -4.36
N SER A 68 -10.79 6.24 -4.82
CA SER A 68 -11.04 5.99 -6.25
C SER A 68 -12.37 6.58 -6.75
N LYS A 69 -13.43 6.59 -5.93
CA LYS A 69 -14.71 7.20 -6.30
C LYS A 69 -14.62 8.72 -6.39
N GLU A 70 -13.95 9.35 -5.46
CA GLU A 70 -13.71 10.80 -5.46
C GLU A 70 -12.81 11.21 -6.63
N GLU A 71 -11.78 10.41 -6.92
CA GLU A 71 -10.90 10.61 -8.06
C GLU A 71 -11.67 10.56 -9.38
N VAL A 72 -12.50 9.54 -9.59
CA VAL A 72 -13.35 9.41 -10.80
C VAL A 72 -14.34 10.57 -10.90
N ALA A 73 -14.97 10.98 -9.80
CA ALA A 73 -15.89 12.10 -9.80
C ALA A 73 -15.18 13.44 -10.15
N ALA A 74 -13.96 13.64 -9.65
CA ALA A 74 -13.13 14.79 -9.98
C ALA A 74 -12.74 14.79 -11.47
N LEU A 75 -12.28 13.67 -11.99
CA LEU A 75 -11.92 13.53 -13.42
C LEU A 75 -13.09 13.78 -14.34
N ASN A 76 -14.30 13.30 -14.00
CA ASN A 76 -15.51 13.55 -14.78
C ASN A 76 -15.89 15.03 -14.79
N ARG A 77 -15.78 15.75 -13.65
CA ARG A 77 -16.03 17.20 -13.61
C ARG A 77 -15.03 17.96 -14.49
N ILE A 78 -13.76 17.61 -14.39
CA ILE A 78 -12.68 18.19 -15.18
C ILE A 78 -12.90 17.94 -16.67
N ALA A 79 -13.26 16.72 -17.07
CA ALA A 79 -13.54 16.38 -18.46
C ALA A 79 -14.70 17.19 -19.06
N THR A 80 -15.73 17.51 -18.28
CA THR A 80 -16.86 18.36 -18.77
C THR A 80 -16.44 19.81 -19.03
N ARG A 81 -15.36 20.28 -18.38
CA ARG A 81 -14.82 21.63 -18.55
C ARG A 81 -13.69 21.72 -19.60
N ALA A 82 -13.34 20.59 -20.23
CA ALA A 82 -12.29 20.58 -21.26
C ALA A 82 -12.55 21.52 -22.44
N SER A 83 -13.84 21.78 -22.73
CA SER A 83 -14.25 22.73 -23.78
C SER A 83 -13.91 24.22 -23.48
N GLU A 84 -13.54 24.54 -22.26
CA GLU A 84 -13.11 25.88 -21.86
C GLU A 84 -11.68 26.19 -22.35
N LEU A 85 -10.89 25.15 -22.68
CA LEU A 85 -9.51 25.28 -23.15
C LEU A 85 -9.44 25.56 -24.65
N ASN A 86 -8.51 26.42 -25.05
CA ASN A 86 -8.30 26.77 -26.45
C ASN A 86 -7.37 25.78 -27.17
N PHE A 87 -7.93 24.64 -27.61
CA PHE A 87 -7.17 23.62 -28.34
C PHE A 87 -6.74 24.02 -29.74
N GLU A 88 -7.35 25.03 -30.36
CA GLU A 88 -6.89 25.53 -31.66
C GLU A 88 -5.46 26.11 -31.55
N ARG A 89 -5.14 26.72 -30.42
CA ARG A 89 -3.84 27.27 -30.15
C ARG A 89 -2.89 26.30 -29.44
N ILE A 90 -3.37 25.58 -28.42
CA ILE A 90 -2.59 24.59 -27.68
C ILE A 90 -2.19 23.43 -28.59
N GLY A 91 -3.08 23.03 -29.48
CA GLY A 91 -2.97 21.88 -30.37
C GLY A 91 -3.77 20.71 -29.88
N TYR A 92 -4.24 19.89 -30.83
CA TYR A 92 -4.93 18.63 -30.56
C TYR A 92 -3.94 17.49 -30.51
N ALA A 93 -4.17 16.53 -29.62
CA ALA A 93 -3.46 15.27 -29.55
C ALA A 93 -4.43 14.16 -29.10
N SER A 94 -4.14 12.94 -29.48
CA SER A 94 -4.90 11.75 -29.06
C SER A 94 -4.20 11.00 -27.92
N ALA A 95 -4.93 10.14 -27.22
CA ALA A 95 -4.35 9.30 -26.19
C ALA A 95 -3.27 8.34 -26.71
N ASP A 96 -3.32 7.99 -28.01
CA ASP A 96 -2.30 7.14 -28.65
C ASP A 96 -0.95 7.84 -28.83
N GLU A 97 -0.96 9.18 -28.83
CA GLU A 97 0.25 10.02 -28.94
C GLU A 97 0.77 10.49 -27.59
N ALA A 98 0.19 9.99 -26.48
CA ALA A 98 0.49 10.48 -25.16
C ALA A 98 1.96 10.30 -24.77
N ASP A 99 2.56 11.37 -24.28
CA ASP A 99 3.87 11.38 -23.65
C ASP A 99 3.74 11.03 -22.16
N ASP A 100 4.81 10.55 -21.53
CA ASP A 100 4.87 10.38 -20.07
C ASP A 100 5.05 11.75 -19.39
N LEU A 101 3.94 12.42 -19.06
CA LEU A 101 3.96 13.76 -18.48
C LEU A 101 4.62 13.79 -17.08
N LYS A 102 4.81 12.65 -16.44
CA LYS A 102 5.49 12.56 -15.13
C LYS A 102 6.97 12.92 -15.17
N VAL A 103 7.55 12.97 -16.37
CA VAL A 103 8.93 13.45 -16.58
C VAL A 103 9.07 14.94 -16.26
N ILE A 104 7.97 15.70 -16.37
CA ILE A 104 7.93 17.11 -15.99
C ILE A 104 7.95 17.20 -14.46
N SER A 105 8.91 17.93 -13.92
CA SER A 105 8.98 18.17 -12.48
C SER A 105 7.70 18.82 -11.98
N GLY A 106 7.12 18.24 -10.94
CA GLY A 106 5.85 18.70 -10.37
C GLY A 106 4.61 18.03 -10.93
N VAL A 107 4.70 17.17 -11.95
CA VAL A 107 3.60 16.37 -12.48
C VAL A 107 3.66 14.97 -11.89
N GLY A 108 2.72 14.67 -10.97
CA GLY A 108 2.54 13.34 -10.43
C GLY A 108 1.49 12.51 -11.19
N PRO A 109 1.33 11.20 -10.87
CA PRO A 109 0.41 10.32 -11.58
C PRO A 109 -1.05 10.80 -11.59
N PHE A 110 -1.50 11.41 -10.50
CA PHE A 110 -2.87 11.92 -10.41
C PHE A 110 -3.06 13.17 -11.27
N LEU A 111 -2.05 14.02 -11.33
CA LEU A 111 -2.08 15.24 -12.14
C LEU A 111 -2.01 14.92 -13.64
N GLU A 112 -1.20 13.94 -14.03
CA GLU A 112 -1.20 13.40 -15.38
C GLU A 112 -2.58 12.93 -15.81
N LYS A 113 -3.29 12.16 -14.95
CA LYS A 113 -4.68 11.75 -15.23
C LYS A 113 -5.63 12.95 -15.41
N LYS A 114 -5.48 14.00 -14.62
CA LYS A 114 -6.26 15.23 -14.77
C LYS A 114 -5.98 15.94 -16.10
N LEU A 115 -4.70 16.05 -16.50
CA LEU A 115 -4.31 16.61 -17.79
C LEU A 115 -4.87 15.78 -18.96
N HIS A 116 -4.78 14.45 -18.88
CA HIS A 116 -5.38 13.56 -19.87
C HIS A 116 -6.92 13.70 -19.93
N ALA A 117 -7.58 13.89 -18.80
CA ALA A 117 -9.05 14.06 -18.75
C ALA A 117 -9.52 15.33 -19.48
N VAL A 118 -8.67 16.37 -19.55
CA VAL A 118 -8.97 17.59 -20.33
C VAL A 118 -8.45 17.54 -21.77
N GLY A 119 -7.76 16.45 -22.19
CA GLY A 119 -7.25 16.31 -23.56
C GLY A 119 -5.81 16.81 -23.77
N ILE A 120 -5.06 17.02 -22.68
CA ILE A 120 -3.64 17.36 -22.73
C ILE A 120 -2.81 16.09 -22.54
N TYR A 121 -2.20 15.60 -23.62
CA TYR A 121 -1.49 14.33 -23.68
C TYR A 121 0.01 14.47 -23.95
N THR A 122 0.45 15.59 -24.56
CA THR A 122 1.80 15.70 -25.10
C THR A 122 2.58 16.88 -24.52
N PHE A 123 3.91 16.74 -24.49
CA PHE A 123 4.81 17.83 -24.13
C PHE A 123 4.64 19.04 -25.05
N ARG A 124 4.35 18.81 -26.36
CA ARG A 124 4.13 19.87 -27.34
C ARG A 124 2.94 20.76 -26.95
N GLN A 125 1.84 20.16 -26.45
CA GLN A 125 0.69 20.94 -26.01
C GLN A 125 1.06 21.83 -24.82
N ILE A 126 1.78 21.30 -23.81
CA ILE A 126 2.20 22.08 -22.64
C ILE A 126 3.22 23.16 -23.03
N ALA A 127 4.13 22.88 -23.97
CA ALA A 127 5.09 23.85 -24.47
C ALA A 127 4.43 25.05 -25.18
N ASN A 128 3.22 24.87 -25.71
CA ASN A 128 2.45 25.91 -26.39
C ASN A 128 1.62 26.78 -25.43
N PHE A 129 1.60 26.52 -24.13
CA PHE A 129 0.83 27.31 -23.19
C PHE A 129 1.32 28.75 -23.13
N ASN A 130 0.40 29.71 -23.20
CA ASN A 130 0.63 31.06 -22.80
C ASN A 130 0.13 31.31 -21.39
N LYS A 131 0.21 32.53 -20.90
CA LYS A 131 -0.24 32.86 -19.53
C LYS A 131 -1.72 32.63 -19.33
N ASP A 132 -2.55 32.97 -20.29
CA ASP A 132 -4.01 32.82 -20.21
C ASP A 132 -4.39 31.33 -20.19
N ASP A 133 -3.67 30.47 -20.94
CA ASP A 133 -3.90 29.03 -20.91
C ASP A 133 -3.47 28.42 -19.58
N ILE A 134 -2.37 28.89 -19.01
CA ILE A 134 -1.91 28.41 -17.69
C ILE A 134 -2.97 28.70 -16.64
N ASP A 135 -3.56 29.90 -16.66
CA ASP A 135 -4.62 30.28 -15.73
C ASP A 135 -5.88 29.44 -15.96
N GLN A 136 -6.29 29.23 -17.21
CA GLN A 136 -7.43 28.39 -17.56
C GLN A 136 -7.21 26.92 -17.18
N VAL A 137 -6.04 26.36 -17.50
CA VAL A 137 -5.69 24.97 -17.14
C VAL A 137 -5.71 24.81 -15.62
N ASN A 138 -5.10 25.72 -14.86
CA ASN A 138 -5.10 25.68 -13.41
C ASN A 138 -6.54 25.66 -12.84
N ASP A 139 -7.43 26.47 -13.39
CA ASP A 139 -8.83 26.56 -12.97
C ASP A 139 -9.60 25.29 -13.32
N VAL A 140 -9.45 24.77 -14.57
CA VAL A 140 -10.14 23.59 -15.06
C VAL A 140 -9.71 22.33 -14.31
N ILE A 141 -8.42 22.12 -14.10
CA ILE A 141 -7.91 20.94 -13.40
C ILE A 141 -8.03 21.05 -11.86
N GLU A 142 -8.61 22.14 -11.36
CA GLU A 142 -8.72 22.39 -9.91
C GLU A 142 -7.39 22.17 -9.19
N PHE A 143 -6.35 22.83 -9.65
CA PHE A 143 -4.99 22.66 -9.14
C PHE A 143 -4.46 23.94 -8.52
N PHE A 144 -3.42 23.83 -7.67
CA PHE A 144 -2.87 25.00 -6.98
C PHE A 144 -2.38 26.08 -7.98
N PRO A 145 -2.94 27.29 -7.96
CA PRO A 145 -2.57 28.34 -8.89
C PRO A 145 -1.07 28.70 -8.77
N GLY A 146 -0.47 29.05 -9.91
CA GLY A 146 0.92 29.45 -9.99
C GLY A 146 1.95 28.30 -9.95
N ARG A 147 1.52 27.04 -9.84
CA ARG A 147 2.47 25.91 -9.81
C ARG A 147 3.06 25.63 -11.18
N ILE A 148 2.29 25.75 -12.24
CA ILE A 148 2.74 25.56 -13.63
C ILE A 148 3.87 26.55 -13.95
N GLU A 149 3.74 27.81 -13.54
CA GLU A 149 4.76 28.84 -13.72
C GLU A 149 5.98 28.59 -12.82
N ARG A 150 5.76 28.32 -11.52
CA ARG A 150 6.83 28.11 -10.54
C ARG A 150 7.72 26.93 -10.89
N GLU A 151 7.14 25.84 -11.34
CA GLU A 151 7.85 24.63 -11.77
C GLU A 151 8.33 24.72 -13.23
N ASN A 152 8.01 25.83 -13.96
CA ASN A 152 8.40 26.06 -15.35
C ASN A 152 8.04 24.90 -16.31
N TRP A 153 6.78 24.44 -16.26
CA TRP A 153 6.35 23.31 -17.10
C TRP A 153 6.50 23.57 -18.59
N VAL A 154 6.22 24.79 -19.03
CA VAL A 154 6.36 25.22 -20.42
C VAL A 154 7.80 25.06 -20.89
N GLY A 155 8.77 25.57 -20.12
CA GLY A 155 10.19 25.44 -20.43
C GLY A 155 10.67 24.00 -20.44
N GLN A 156 10.33 23.22 -19.42
CA GLN A 156 10.68 21.80 -19.36
C GLN A 156 10.10 21.02 -20.55
N SER A 157 8.83 21.27 -20.89
CA SER A 157 8.19 20.60 -22.02
C SER A 157 8.80 20.99 -23.36
N ALA A 158 9.18 22.25 -23.55
CA ALA A 158 9.87 22.70 -24.74
C ALA A 158 11.25 22.03 -24.92
N GLU A 159 11.96 21.77 -23.83
CA GLU A 159 13.24 21.03 -23.88
C GLU A 159 13.00 19.55 -24.19
N LEU A 160 11.97 18.91 -23.58
CA LEU A 160 11.63 17.53 -23.85
C LEU A 160 11.21 17.29 -25.31
N VAL A 161 10.48 18.22 -25.91
CA VAL A 161 10.12 18.17 -27.34
C VAL A 161 11.34 18.21 -28.24
N LYS A 162 12.40 18.98 -27.89
CA LYS A 162 13.64 19.04 -28.69
C LYS A 162 14.49 17.79 -28.60
N ASN A 163 14.36 17.04 -27.49
CA ASN A 163 15.16 15.86 -27.21
C ASN A 163 14.46 14.54 -27.62
N LYS A 164 13.25 14.62 -28.19
CA LYS A 164 12.46 13.50 -28.67
C LYS A 164 12.72 13.27 -30.16
#